data_8a61ee0d6f1c6cda763d5df733b1b831
#
_entry.id   8a61ee0d6f1c6cda763d5df733b1b831
#
_cell.length_a   1.000
_cell.length_b   1.000
_cell.length_c   1.000
_cell.angle_alpha   90.00
_cell.angle_beta   90.00
_cell.angle_gamma   90.00
#
_symmetry.space_group_name_H-M   'P 1'
#
loop_
_entity.id
_entity.type
_entity.pdbx_description
1 polymer ?
#
loop_
_entity_poly.entity_id
_entity_poly.type
_entity_poly.pdbx_seq_one_letter_code
_entity_poly.pdbx_strand_id
1 'polypeptide(L)'
;MSTIGKFEILESIGSGCFGKVFKVKDELLEAERALKIIRVNNPDEFIKAIDEAKILEKCRHSNIVDIKEVDIMKTEEGIFPYIVTEYLKNGSVQSYLENNFISVHQSIKIISEALLGVEHAHNQGILHRDIKPGNILFSDTGEAKLSDFGLAYGLPDQVFNFEGYNAHLPLEVLEEKVQDELSDLYSMGITLYRLLNNIENFYLPFNNSQDMIKALKKEQFPKRNFSEHIPNSVIKIVKKSIKKDRGSRYQNCRDFRQALQKIPLAIEWKPKSDNHWEGTYKNDTYSIELSEKRTGYFIDFKKNNRKVSDRSCVQIKDINVAKTEFFKIIKETTIEI
;
A
#
# COMPACT_ATOMS: atom_id res chain seq x y z
N MET A 1 1.37 -33.77 12.34
CA MET A 1 1.54 -32.48 11.64
C MET A 1 1.38 -32.77 10.15
N SER A 2 0.75 -31.91 9.39
CA SER A 2 0.58 -32.13 7.94
C SER A 2 1.80 -31.55 7.20
N THR A 3 2.32 -32.31 6.24
CA THR A 3 3.49 -31.92 5.44
C THR A 3 3.14 -31.82 3.96
N ILE A 4 3.84 -30.95 3.23
CA ILE A 4 3.82 -30.87 1.77
C ILE A 4 5.28 -31.03 1.32
N GLY A 5 5.61 -32.22 0.79
CA GLY A 5 7.00 -32.56 0.49
C GLY A 5 7.87 -32.45 1.76
N LYS A 6 8.91 -31.62 1.71
CA LYS A 6 9.82 -31.32 2.82
C LYS A 6 9.34 -30.18 3.75
N PHE A 7 8.16 -29.64 3.50
CA PHE A 7 7.63 -28.50 4.24
C PHE A 7 6.61 -28.92 5.29
N GLU A 8 6.91 -28.67 6.55
CA GLU A 8 5.98 -28.80 7.67
C GLU A 8 5.05 -27.59 7.70
N ILE A 9 3.72 -27.83 7.66
CA ILE A 9 2.74 -26.75 7.76
C ILE A 9 2.65 -26.27 9.21
N LEU A 10 2.93 -24.99 9.44
CA LEU A 10 2.84 -24.37 10.76
C LEU A 10 1.47 -23.73 10.98
N GLU A 11 1.06 -22.84 10.05
CA GLU A 11 -0.21 -22.12 10.15
C GLU A 11 -0.70 -21.65 8.77
N SER A 12 -2.01 -21.39 8.64
CA SER A 12 -2.58 -20.73 7.48
C SER A 12 -2.47 -19.21 7.66
N ILE A 13 -1.81 -18.53 6.74
CA ILE A 13 -1.55 -17.07 6.80
C ILE A 13 -2.32 -16.27 5.76
N GLY A 14 -3.04 -16.94 4.85
CA GLY A 14 -3.87 -16.27 3.87
C GLY A 14 -4.73 -17.23 3.05
N SER A 15 -5.84 -16.72 2.58
CA SER A 15 -6.71 -17.40 1.61
C SER A 15 -7.29 -16.36 0.65
N GLY A 16 -7.34 -16.66 -0.64
CA GLY A 16 -7.87 -15.77 -1.66
C GLY A 16 -8.36 -16.52 -2.89
N CYS A 17 -8.76 -15.77 -3.91
CA CYS A 17 -9.26 -16.34 -5.18
C CYS A 17 -8.27 -17.30 -5.84
N PHE A 18 -6.97 -17.15 -5.59
CA PHE A 18 -5.90 -17.90 -6.23
C PHE A 18 -5.38 -19.08 -5.40
N GLY A 19 -5.91 -19.31 -4.20
CA GLY A 19 -5.49 -20.42 -3.38
C GLY A 19 -5.31 -20.12 -1.91
N LYS A 20 -4.62 -21.02 -1.20
CA LYS A 20 -4.32 -20.89 0.23
C LYS A 20 -2.82 -20.65 0.41
N VAL A 21 -2.47 -19.79 1.34
CA VAL A 21 -1.08 -19.49 1.73
C VAL A 21 -0.84 -19.98 3.15
N PHE A 22 0.23 -20.72 3.32
CA PHE A 22 0.66 -21.29 4.60
C PHE A 22 2.04 -20.76 4.97
N LYS A 23 2.23 -20.51 6.25
CA LYS A 23 3.56 -20.46 6.84
C LYS A 23 4.02 -21.90 7.02
N VAL A 24 5.20 -22.22 6.52
CA VAL A 24 5.77 -23.56 6.58
C VAL A 24 7.22 -23.51 7.09
N LYS A 25 7.70 -24.60 7.63
CA LYS A 25 9.12 -24.84 7.92
C LYS A 25 9.71 -25.75 6.88
N ASP A 26 10.76 -25.32 6.21
CA ASP A 26 11.62 -26.20 5.42
C ASP A 26 12.46 -27.02 6.38
N GLU A 27 12.17 -28.30 6.51
CA GLU A 27 12.83 -29.18 7.48
C GLU A 27 14.34 -29.38 7.18
N LEU A 28 14.74 -29.30 5.91
CA LEU A 28 16.13 -29.48 5.51
C LEU A 28 16.97 -28.24 5.74
N LEU A 29 16.39 -27.05 5.53
CA LEU A 29 17.08 -25.77 5.69
C LEU A 29 16.82 -25.12 7.07
N GLU A 30 15.95 -25.71 7.88
CA GLU A 30 15.48 -25.17 9.16
C GLU A 30 14.97 -23.72 9.06
N ALA A 31 14.31 -23.40 7.94
CA ALA A 31 13.94 -22.03 7.62
C ALA A 31 12.42 -21.87 7.42
N GLU A 32 11.87 -20.78 7.93
CA GLU A 32 10.48 -20.42 7.68
C GLU A 32 10.28 -19.93 6.25
N ARG A 33 9.17 -20.34 5.60
CA ARG A 33 8.80 -19.99 4.24
C ARG A 33 7.30 -19.67 4.17
N ALA A 34 6.90 -18.98 3.11
CA ALA A 34 5.49 -18.87 2.72
C ALA A 34 5.25 -19.82 1.54
N LEU A 35 4.26 -20.71 1.66
CA LEU A 35 3.90 -21.70 0.64
C LEU A 35 2.48 -21.40 0.16
N LYS A 36 2.34 -21.01 -1.12
CA LYS A 36 1.07 -20.76 -1.79
C LYS A 36 0.68 -21.96 -2.62
N ILE A 37 -0.40 -22.65 -2.23
CA ILE A 37 -1.01 -23.69 -3.07
C ILE A 37 -1.97 -23.01 -4.03
N ILE A 38 -1.78 -23.24 -5.32
CA ILE A 38 -2.63 -22.67 -6.36
C ILE A 38 -3.70 -23.67 -6.73
N ARG A 39 -4.97 -23.26 -6.63
CA ARG A 39 -6.09 -24.08 -7.11
C ARG A 39 -6.11 -24.03 -8.64
N VAL A 40 -6.16 -25.18 -9.26
CA VAL A 40 -6.29 -25.34 -10.70
C VAL A 40 -7.49 -26.22 -11.01
N ASN A 41 -8.40 -25.71 -11.82
CA ASN A 41 -9.60 -26.42 -12.25
C ASN A 41 -9.46 -27.00 -13.65
N ASN A 42 -8.44 -26.58 -14.38
CA ASN A 42 -8.18 -26.99 -15.76
C ASN A 42 -6.68 -26.84 -16.11
N PRO A 43 -6.21 -27.45 -17.22
CA PRO A 43 -4.81 -27.39 -17.65
C PRO A 43 -4.30 -25.95 -17.90
N ASP A 44 -5.14 -25.03 -18.36
CA ASP A 44 -4.73 -23.66 -18.66
C ASP A 44 -4.40 -22.90 -17.37
N GLU A 45 -5.14 -23.14 -16.29
CA GLU A 45 -4.84 -22.56 -14.97
C GLU A 45 -3.53 -23.12 -14.40
N PHE A 46 -3.22 -24.39 -14.66
CA PHE A 46 -1.93 -24.99 -14.30
C PHE A 46 -0.76 -24.27 -15.00
N ILE A 47 -0.89 -24.06 -16.31
CA ILE A 47 0.12 -23.33 -17.10
C ILE A 47 0.31 -21.91 -16.52
N LYS A 48 -0.78 -21.21 -16.23
CA LYS A 48 -0.74 -19.86 -15.61
C LYS A 48 0.00 -19.86 -14.29
N ALA A 49 -0.21 -20.85 -13.44
CA ALA A 49 0.49 -20.97 -12.16
C ALA A 49 2.00 -21.13 -12.31
N ILE A 50 2.43 -21.98 -13.26
CA ILE A 50 3.87 -22.14 -13.57
C ILE A 50 4.45 -20.85 -14.16
N ASP A 51 3.68 -20.17 -14.98
CA ASP A 51 4.14 -18.92 -15.57
C ASP A 51 4.24 -17.78 -14.53
N GLU A 52 3.35 -17.72 -13.51
CA GLU A 52 3.53 -16.83 -12.35
C GLU A 52 4.90 -17.03 -11.68
N ALA A 53 5.26 -18.28 -11.47
CA ALA A 53 6.55 -18.62 -10.89
C ALA A 53 7.74 -18.20 -11.77
N LYS A 54 7.66 -18.38 -13.08
CA LYS A 54 8.70 -17.93 -14.03
C LYS A 54 8.83 -16.40 -14.03
N ILE A 55 7.74 -15.68 -13.84
CA ILE A 55 7.77 -14.20 -13.70
C ILE A 55 8.49 -13.79 -12.43
N LEU A 56 8.13 -14.38 -11.30
CA LEU A 56 8.79 -14.09 -10.03
C LEU A 56 10.30 -14.35 -10.12
N GLU A 57 10.70 -15.44 -10.77
CA GLU A 57 12.12 -15.74 -10.99
C GLU A 57 12.83 -14.67 -11.86
N LYS A 58 12.17 -14.15 -12.90
CA LYS A 58 12.71 -13.05 -13.72
C LYS A 58 12.75 -11.73 -12.99
N CYS A 59 11.81 -11.51 -12.07
CA CYS A 59 11.65 -10.26 -11.33
C CYS A 59 12.44 -10.21 -10.01
N ARG A 60 13.57 -10.94 -9.89
CA ARG A 60 14.40 -10.87 -8.67
C ARG A 60 14.89 -9.45 -8.41
N HIS A 61 14.42 -8.87 -7.30
CA HIS A 61 14.77 -7.52 -6.88
C HIS A 61 14.58 -7.36 -5.37
N SER A 62 15.34 -6.48 -4.72
CA SER A 62 15.24 -6.23 -3.27
C SER A 62 13.84 -5.81 -2.81
N ASN A 63 13.07 -5.14 -3.68
CA ASN A 63 11.70 -4.70 -3.41
C ASN A 63 10.63 -5.62 -4.05
N ILE A 64 10.97 -6.87 -4.34
CA ILE A 64 10.06 -7.93 -4.77
C ILE A 64 10.30 -9.15 -3.88
N VAL A 65 9.23 -9.84 -3.51
CA VAL A 65 9.30 -11.06 -2.70
C VAL A 65 10.04 -12.14 -3.48
N ASP A 66 11.07 -12.73 -2.84
CA ASP A 66 11.96 -13.68 -3.49
C ASP A 66 11.36 -15.08 -3.52
N ILE A 67 11.27 -15.67 -4.71
CA ILE A 67 10.86 -17.06 -4.91
C ILE A 67 12.00 -17.99 -4.50
N LYS A 68 11.64 -19.08 -3.82
CA LYS A 68 12.59 -20.10 -3.35
C LYS A 68 12.45 -21.42 -4.09
N GLU A 69 11.20 -21.80 -4.37
CA GLU A 69 10.91 -23.10 -5.00
C GLU A 69 9.55 -23.05 -5.70
N VAL A 70 9.41 -23.84 -6.75
CA VAL A 70 8.12 -24.16 -7.39
C VAL A 70 8.08 -25.66 -7.60
N ASP A 71 7.00 -26.29 -7.17
CA ASP A 71 6.80 -27.72 -7.37
C ASP A 71 5.30 -28.05 -7.40
N ILE A 72 4.98 -29.31 -7.55
CA ILE A 72 3.63 -29.85 -7.64
C ILE A 72 3.34 -30.84 -6.52
N MET A 73 2.19 -30.64 -5.88
CA MET A 73 1.63 -31.59 -4.92
C MET A 73 0.63 -32.49 -5.65
N LYS A 74 0.78 -33.80 -5.51
CA LYS A 74 -0.17 -34.81 -6.00
C LYS A 74 -0.98 -35.33 -4.82
N THR A 75 -2.30 -35.26 -4.92
CA THR A 75 -3.25 -35.80 -3.94
C THR A 75 -4.31 -36.66 -4.64
N GLU A 76 -5.16 -37.33 -3.88
CA GLU A 76 -6.34 -38.02 -4.42
C GLU A 76 -7.31 -37.07 -5.12
N GLU A 77 -7.34 -35.80 -4.73
CA GLU A 77 -8.20 -34.76 -5.31
C GLU A 77 -7.63 -34.17 -6.62
N GLY A 78 -6.35 -34.38 -6.91
CA GLY A 78 -5.72 -33.88 -8.13
C GLY A 78 -4.26 -33.44 -7.97
N ILE A 79 -3.82 -32.64 -8.94
CA ILE A 79 -2.45 -32.09 -9.01
C ILE A 79 -2.54 -30.60 -8.76
N PHE A 80 -1.79 -30.12 -7.76
CA PHE A 80 -1.80 -28.73 -7.34
C PHE A 80 -0.38 -28.15 -7.39
N PRO A 81 -0.12 -27.14 -8.23
CA PRO A 81 1.14 -26.41 -8.17
C PRO A 81 1.22 -25.61 -6.88
N TYR A 82 2.42 -25.49 -6.34
CA TYR A 82 2.68 -24.59 -5.22
C TYR A 82 3.94 -23.77 -5.46
N ILE A 83 3.94 -22.57 -4.93
CA ILE A 83 5.06 -21.64 -4.97
C ILE A 83 5.53 -21.40 -3.55
N VAL A 84 6.81 -21.52 -3.32
CA VAL A 84 7.47 -21.22 -2.04
C VAL A 84 8.26 -19.94 -2.18
N THR A 85 8.02 -19.00 -1.28
CA THR A 85 8.72 -17.72 -1.21
C THR A 85 9.39 -17.52 0.13
N GLU A 86 10.20 -16.48 0.26
CA GLU A 86 10.61 -16.00 1.58
C GLU A 86 9.38 -15.71 2.45
N TYR A 87 9.48 -16.01 3.75
CA TYR A 87 8.46 -15.62 4.73
C TYR A 87 8.83 -14.29 5.34
N LEU A 88 7.93 -13.31 5.25
CA LEU A 88 8.10 -11.96 5.77
C LEU A 88 7.24 -11.78 7.02
N LYS A 89 7.86 -11.94 8.19
CA LYS A 89 7.18 -11.95 9.51
C LYS A 89 6.45 -10.65 9.85
N ASN A 90 6.88 -9.52 9.26
CA ASN A 90 6.29 -8.20 9.51
C ASN A 90 4.96 -8.01 8.75
N GLY A 91 4.54 -8.99 7.94
CA GLY A 91 3.24 -9.01 7.26
C GLY A 91 3.07 -7.96 6.17
N SER A 92 1.83 -7.71 5.79
CA SER A 92 1.49 -6.76 4.74
C SER A 92 1.30 -5.33 5.25
N VAL A 93 1.45 -4.36 4.35
CA VAL A 93 1.10 -2.96 4.61
C VAL A 93 -0.38 -2.82 4.99
N GLN A 94 -1.25 -3.71 4.47
CA GLN A 94 -2.67 -3.76 4.86
C GLN A 94 -2.82 -4.15 6.34
N SER A 95 -2.20 -5.23 6.78
CA SER A 95 -2.27 -5.65 8.19
C SER A 95 -1.61 -4.64 9.13
N TYR A 96 -0.58 -3.94 8.67
CA TYR A 96 0.02 -2.85 9.44
C TYR A 96 -0.94 -1.66 9.57
N LEU A 97 -1.61 -1.26 8.47
CA LEU A 97 -2.57 -0.16 8.42
C LEU A 97 -3.80 -0.40 9.34
N GLU A 98 -4.22 -1.65 9.50
CA GLU A 98 -5.34 -2.04 10.38
C GLU A 98 -5.02 -1.85 11.88
N ASN A 99 -3.75 -1.83 12.25
CA ASN A 99 -3.34 -1.80 13.64
C ASN A 99 -2.48 -0.57 14.01
N ASN A 100 -2.05 0.21 13.01
CA ASN A 100 -1.08 1.29 13.21
C ASN A 100 -1.40 2.50 12.33
N PHE A 101 -1.08 3.68 12.84
CA PHE A 101 -1.06 4.89 12.04
C PHE A 101 0.18 4.91 11.13
N ILE A 102 -0.03 5.13 9.85
CA ILE A 102 1.04 5.32 8.86
C ILE A 102 1.26 6.82 8.65
N SER A 103 2.45 7.30 8.98
CA SER A 103 2.83 8.71 8.80
C SER A 103 2.98 9.07 7.30
N VAL A 104 3.02 10.37 7.00
CA VAL A 104 3.34 10.85 5.65
C VAL A 104 4.72 10.35 5.19
N HIS A 105 5.71 10.33 6.09
CA HIS A 105 7.05 9.81 5.83
C HIS A 105 7.01 8.33 5.46
N GLN A 106 6.36 7.51 6.29
CA GLN A 106 6.21 6.08 6.05
C GLN A 106 5.46 5.80 4.73
N SER A 107 4.38 6.57 4.44
CA SER A 107 3.64 6.43 3.18
C SER A 107 4.54 6.68 1.96
N ILE A 108 5.34 7.76 1.99
CA ILE A 108 6.26 8.11 0.91
C ILE A 108 7.36 7.06 0.78
N LYS A 109 7.91 6.56 1.89
CA LYS A 109 8.93 5.49 1.90
C LYS A 109 8.39 4.22 1.25
N ILE A 110 7.25 3.70 1.76
CA ILE A 110 6.61 2.46 1.28
C ILE A 110 6.36 2.53 -0.23
N ILE A 111 5.75 3.61 -0.70
CA ILE A 111 5.42 3.77 -2.13
C ILE A 111 6.68 3.94 -2.99
N SER A 112 7.68 4.68 -2.50
CA SER A 112 8.94 4.84 -3.24
C SER A 112 9.69 3.52 -3.41
N GLU A 113 9.70 2.68 -2.40
CA GLU A 113 10.31 1.35 -2.42
C GLU A 113 9.50 0.38 -3.30
N ALA A 114 8.17 0.36 -3.19
CA ALA A 114 7.31 -0.42 -4.06
C ALA A 114 7.45 -0.02 -5.54
N LEU A 115 7.59 1.29 -5.84
CA LEU A 115 7.85 1.77 -7.20
C LEU A 115 9.18 1.29 -7.78
N LEU A 116 10.20 0.99 -6.97
CA LEU A 116 11.43 0.34 -7.45
C LEU A 116 11.17 -1.08 -7.94
N GLY A 117 10.37 -1.83 -7.20
CA GLY A 117 9.95 -3.18 -7.61
C GLY A 117 9.10 -3.17 -8.89
N VAL A 118 8.13 -2.25 -8.99
CA VAL A 118 7.30 -2.08 -10.20
C VAL A 118 8.16 -1.66 -11.39
N GLU A 119 9.09 -0.69 -11.21
CA GLU A 119 10.02 -0.25 -12.26
C GLU A 119 10.85 -1.43 -12.80
N HIS A 120 11.34 -2.29 -11.89
CA HIS A 120 12.09 -3.47 -12.29
C HIS A 120 11.23 -4.45 -13.10
N ALA A 121 10.00 -4.73 -12.67
CA ALA A 121 9.07 -5.61 -13.39
C ALA A 121 8.71 -5.05 -14.78
N HIS A 122 8.38 -3.76 -14.88
CA HIS A 122 8.06 -3.09 -16.13
C HIS A 122 9.23 -3.14 -17.12
N ASN A 123 10.48 -2.98 -16.66
CA ASN A 123 11.69 -3.13 -17.50
C ASN A 123 11.87 -4.56 -18.04
N GLN A 124 11.24 -5.56 -17.44
CA GLN A 124 11.17 -6.94 -17.93
C GLN A 124 9.92 -7.22 -18.79
N GLY A 125 9.13 -6.18 -19.08
CA GLY A 125 7.84 -6.30 -19.79
C GLY A 125 6.73 -6.96 -18.97
N ILE A 126 6.84 -6.93 -17.66
CA ILE A 126 5.91 -7.58 -16.72
C ILE A 126 5.10 -6.54 -15.98
N LEU A 127 3.78 -6.66 -16.02
CA LEU A 127 2.83 -5.85 -15.27
C LEU A 127 2.41 -6.56 -13.98
N HIS A 128 2.22 -5.80 -12.90
CA HIS A 128 1.78 -6.38 -11.62
C HIS A 128 0.26 -6.65 -11.59
N ARG A 129 -0.55 -5.68 -12.04
CA ARG A 129 -2.01 -5.73 -12.18
C ARG A 129 -2.84 -5.85 -10.90
N ASP A 130 -2.22 -6.01 -9.73
CA ASP A 130 -2.92 -6.08 -8.43
C ASP A 130 -2.18 -5.29 -7.33
N ILE A 131 -1.78 -4.05 -7.62
CA ILE A 131 -1.09 -3.20 -6.64
C ILE A 131 -2.10 -2.67 -5.62
N LYS A 132 -1.91 -3.09 -4.36
CA LYS A 132 -2.72 -2.67 -3.20
C LYS A 132 -1.93 -2.90 -1.90
N PRO A 133 -2.32 -2.31 -0.76
CA PRO A 133 -1.59 -2.50 0.50
C PRO A 133 -1.43 -3.96 0.94
N GLY A 134 -2.38 -4.85 0.56
CA GLY A 134 -2.29 -6.28 0.87
C GLY A 134 -1.16 -7.01 0.14
N ASN A 135 -0.75 -6.50 -1.02
CA ASN A 135 0.30 -7.09 -1.87
C ASN A 135 1.64 -6.34 -1.76
N ILE A 136 1.79 -5.52 -0.74
CA ILE A 136 3.07 -4.92 -0.34
C ILE A 136 3.38 -5.44 1.06
N LEU A 137 4.48 -6.18 1.21
CA LEU A 137 4.91 -6.78 2.47
C LEU A 137 6.11 -6.04 3.02
N PHE A 138 6.33 -6.13 4.34
CA PHE A 138 7.52 -5.58 4.97
C PHE A 138 8.58 -6.66 5.14
N SER A 139 9.81 -6.38 4.68
CA SER A 139 10.99 -7.18 5.00
C SER A 139 11.29 -7.17 6.52
N ASP A 140 12.22 -7.99 6.96
CA ASP A 140 12.66 -8.01 8.36
C ASP A 140 13.30 -6.70 8.81
N THR A 141 13.83 -5.94 7.88
CA THR A 141 14.45 -4.62 8.08
C THR A 141 13.48 -3.44 7.79
N GLY A 142 12.22 -3.76 7.44
CA GLY A 142 11.14 -2.78 7.25
C GLY A 142 11.12 -2.09 5.89
N GLU A 143 11.76 -2.68 4.86
CA GLU A 143 11.60 -2.26 3.48
C GLU A 143 10.34 -2.87 2.87
N ALA A 144 9.71 -2.13 1.94
CA ALA A 144 8.56 -2.60 1.20
C ALA A 144 8.97 -3.54 0.06
N LYS A 145 8.31 -4.70 -0.03
CA LYS A 145 8.46 -5.70 -1.09
C LYS A 145 7.11 -6.03 -1.72
N LEU A 146 7.05 -6.01 -3.04
CA LEU A 146 5.87 -6.44 -3.79
C LEU A 146 5.72 -7.96 -3.77
N SER A 147 4.50 -8.43 -3.58
CA SER A 147 4.11 -9.84 -3.65
C SER A 147 2.95 -10.05 -4.63
N ASP A 148 2.61 -11.29 -4.90
CA ASP A 148 1.42 -11.67 -5.67
C ASP A 148 1.33 -11.09 -7.09
N PHE A 149 2.28 -11.49 -7.93
CA PHE A 149 2.23 -11.29 -9.39
C PHE A 149 1.22 -12.23 -10.09
N GLY A 150 0.29 -12.85 -9.34
CA GLY A 150 -0.64 -13.87 -9.84
C GLY A 150 -1.60 -13.42 -10.94
N LEU A 151 -1.77 -12.12 -11.13
CA LEU A 151 -2.56 -11.54 -12.22
C LEU A 151 -1.70 -11.05 -13.39
N ALA A 152 -0.39 -11.27 -13.35
CA ALA A 152 0.52 -10.81 -14.40
C ALA A 152 0.16 -11.36 -15.81
N TYR A 153 -0.60 -12.47 -15.91
CA TYR A 153 -1.09 -13.06 -17.19
C TYR A 153 -2.48 -12.60 -17.65
N GLY A 154 -3.09 -11.66 -16.96
CA GLY A 154 -4.41 -11.13 -17.30
C GLY A 154 -5.46 -11.45 -16.25
N LEU A 155 -6.43 -10.57 -16.12
CA LEU A 155 -7.59 -10.78 -15.27
C LEU A 155 -8.45 -11.87 -15.91
N PRO A 156 -8.80 -12.96 -15.20
CA PRO A 156 -9.88 -13.83 -15.62
C PRO A 156 -11.16 -13.01 -15.77
N ASP A 157 -12.02 -13.32 -16.72
CA ASP A 157 -13.32 -12.65 -16.90
C ASP A 157 -14.18 -12.63 -15.62
N GLN A 158 -13.94 -13.57 -14.71
CA GLN A 158 -14.62 -13.70 -13.40
C GLN A 158 -14.09 -12.74 -12.31
N VAL A 159 -12.93 -12.09 -12.50
CA VAL A 159 -12.33 -11.18 -11.49
C VAL A 159 -13.04 -9.81 -11.43
N PHE A 160 -13.98 -9.55 -12.33
CA PHE A 160 -14.87 -8.39 -12.22
C PHE A 160 -15.97 -8.53 -11.15
N ASN A 161 -15.80 -9.44 -10.18
CA ASN A 161 -16.70 -9.55 -9.03
C ASN A 161 -16.51 -8.35 -8.08
N PHE A 162 -17.64 -7.76 -7.68
CA PHE A 162 -17.79 -6.52 -6.91
C PHE A 162 -17.17 -6.51 -5.51
N GLU A 163 -16.53 -7.59 -5.05
CA GLU A 163 -16.05 -7.76 -3.68
C GLU A 163 -14.65 -7.17 -3.48
N GLY A 164 -14.55 -5.83 -3.47
CA GLY A 164 -13.38 -5.12 -2.95
C GLY A 164 -12.14 -5.06 -3.85
N TYR A 165 -12.01 -5.93 -4.85
CA TYR A 165 -10.85 -6.02 -5.74
C TYR A 165 -10.73 -4.81 -6.69
N ASN A 166 -11.86 -4.32 -7.19
CA ASN A 166 -11.91 -3.31 -8.25
C ASN A 166 -11.60 -1.87 -7.79
N ALA A 167 -11.49 -1.63 -6.48
CA ALA A 167 -11.34 -0.27 -5.95
C ALA A 167 -10.02 0.43 -6.35
N HIS A 168 -9.02 -0.34 -6.78
CA HIS A 168 -7.72 0.18 -7.23
C HIS A 168 -7.61 0.27 -8.76
N LEU A 169 -8.59 -0.26 -9.51
CA LEU A 169 -8.53 -0.31 -10.97
C LEU A 169 -8.94 1.03 -11.61
N PRO A 170 -8.20 1.50 -12.62
CA PRO A 170 -8.56 2.68 -13.39
C PRO A 170 -9.69 2.40 -14.40
N LEU A 171 -10.22 3.48 -14.96
CA LEU A 171 -11.36 3.44 -15.88
C LEU A 171 -11.09 2.59 -17.13
N GLU A 172 -9.91 2.72 -17.73
CA GLU A 172 -9.51 2.00 -18.93
C GLU A 172 -9.50 0.48 -18.75
N VAL A 173 -9.17 0.00 -17.54
CA VAL A 173 -9.21 -1.43 -17.22
C VAL A 173 -10.66 -1.93 -17.15
N LEU A 174 -11.55 -1.12 -16.55
CA LEU A 174 -12.95 -1.50 -16.35
C LEU A 174 -13.79 -1.44 -17.64
N GLU A 175 -13.55 -0.44 -18.49
CA GLU A 175 -14.32 -0.23 -19.72
C GLU A 175 -13.68 -0.90 -20.95
N GLU A 176 -12.38 -0.69 -21.14
CA GLU A 176 -11.67 -1.03 -22.37
C GLU A 176 -10.86 -2.32 -22.25
N LYS A 177 -10.76 -2.88 -21.02
CA LYS A 177 -9.90 -4.06 -20.71
C LYS A 177 -8.41 -3.81 -21.02
N VAL A 178 -7.99 -2.56 -21.06
CA VAL A 178 -6.61 -2.16 -21.31
C VAL A 178 -5.84 -2.17 -20.01
N GLN A 179 -4.82 -3.02 -19.92
CA GLN A 179 -3.88 -3.09 -18.81
C GLN A 179 -2.48 -2.82 -19.33
N ASP A 180 -1.82 -1.84 -18.72
CA ASP A 180 -0.45 -1.46 -19.03
C ASP A 180 0.24 -0.85 -17.80
N GLU A 181 1.45 -0.34 -17.98
CA GLU A 181 2.24 0.30 -16.94
C GLU A 181 1.49 1.46 -16.25
N LEU A 182 0.68 2.22 -17.01
CA LEU A 182 -0.08 3.34 -16.46
C LEU A 182 -1.23 2.89 -15.57
N SER A 183 -1.75 1.69 -15.78
CA SER A 183 -2.75 1.06 -14.89
C SER A 183 -2.14 0.70 -13.54
N ASP A 184 -0.92 0.15 -13.52
CA ASP A 184 -0.18 -0.13 -12.28
C ASP A 184 0.14 1.17 -11.54
N LEU A 185 0.56 2.22 -12.24
CA LEU A 185 0.85 3.53 -11.63
C LEU A 185 -0.42 4.18 -11.03
N TYR A 186 -1.58 4.00 -11.65
CA TYR A 186 -2.85 4.43 -11.06
C TYR A 186 -3.15 3.67 -9.76
N SER A 187 -3.02 2.35 -9.77
CA SER A 187 -3.24 1.50 -8.59
C SER A 187 -2.26 1.84 -7.45
N MET A 188 -1.01 2.19 -7.79
CA MET A 188 -0.02 2.73 -6.84
C MET A 188 -0.47 4.08 -6.27
N GLY A 189 -1.06 4.95 -7.09
CA GLY A 189 -1.62 6.23 -6.65
C GLY A 189 -2.79 6.07 -5.68
N ILE A 190 -3.69 5.11 -5.93
CA ILE A 190 -4.77 4.74 -4.99
C ILE A 190 -4.19 4.17 -3.69
N THR A 191 -3.15 3.34 -3.78
CA THR A 191 -2.46 2.81 -2.61
C THR A 191 -1.87 3.96 -1.78
N LEU A 192 -1.17 4.91 -2.38
CA LEU A 192 -0.65 6.10 -1.69
C LEU A 192 -1.79 6.92 -1.04
N TYR A 193 -2.91 7.13 -1.74
CA TYR A 193 -4.08 7.82 -1.19
C TYR A 193 -4.59 7.13 0.08
N ARG A 194 -4.68 5.80 0.08
CA ARG A 194 -5.13 5.01 1.23
C ARG A 194 -4.18 5.15 2.42
N LEU A 195 -2.87 5.00 2.20
CA LEU A 195 -1.87 5.09 3.25
C LEU A 195 -1.87 6.47 3.91
N LEU A 196 -1.85 7.54 3.12
CA LEU A 196 -1.85 8.92 3.63
C LEU A 196 -3.08 9.26 4.47
N ASN A 197 -4.25 8.72 4.11
CA ASN A 197 -5.50 8.94 4.84
C ASN A 197 -5.76 7.87 5.91
N ASN A 198 -4.87 6.90 6.08
CA ASN A 198 -5.05 5.76 6.97
C ASN A 198 -6.39 5.04 6.78
N ILE A 199 -6.74 4.74 5.50
CA ILE A 199 -7.99 4.06 5.14
C ILE A 199 -7.77 2.56 5.19
N GLU A 200 -8.13 1.93 6.29
CA GLU A 200 -8.06 0.48 6.50
C GLU A 200 -8.97 -0.26 5.52
N ASN A 201 -10.24 0.09 5.53
CA ASN A 201 -11.30 -0.54 4.76
C ASN A 201 -11.65 0.33 3.56
N PHE A 202 -11.19 -0.07 2.38
CA PHE A 202 -11.42 0.65 1.13
C PHE A 202 -12.47 -0.07 0.28
N TYR A 203 -13.71 0.03 0.73
CA TYR A 203 -14.84 -0.57 0.04
C TYR A 203 -15.35 0.30 -1.10
N LEU A 204 -15.87 -0.37 -2.12
CA LEU A 204 -16.60 0.29 -3.20
C LEU A 204 -17.98 0.72 -2.68
N PRO A 205 -18.31 2.03 -2.71
CA PRO A 205 -19.64 2.50 -2.31
C PRO A 205 -20.66 2.32 -3.45
N PHE A 206 -20.50 1.28 -4.28
CA PHE A 206 -21.30 1.04 -5.46
C PHE A 206 -21.86 -0.38 -5.46
N ASN A 207 -23.09 -0.55 -5.92
CA ASN A 207 -23.75 -1.85 -6.01
C ASN A 207 -23.47 -2.57 -7.34
N ASN A 208 -22.92 -1.89 -8.32
CA ASN A 208 -22.63 -2.44 -9.66
C ASN A 208 -21.47 -1.71 -10.35
N SER A 209 -20.88 -2.33 -11.39
CA SER A 209 -19.76 -1.77 -12.16
C SER A 209 -20.10 -0.48 -12.89
N GLN A 210 -21.35 -0.35 -13.35
CA GLN A 210 -21.75 0.83 -14.12
C GLN A 210 -21.72 2.11 -13.26
N ASP A 211 -22.15 2.04 -12.01
CA ASP A 211 -22.12 3.19 -11.10
C ASP A 211 -20.69 3.56 -10.72
N MET A 212 -19.81 2.57 -10.54
CA MET A 212 -18.38 2.81 -10.35
C MET A 212 -17.76 3.49 -11.57
N ILE A 213 -18.02 2.98 -12.77
CA ILE A 213 -17.57 3.58 -14.03
C ILE A 213 -18.05 5.02 -14.17
N LYS A 214 -19.34 5.30 -13.88
CA LYS A 214 -19.87 6.68 -13.87
C LYS A 214 -19.13 7.59 -12.90
N ALA A 215 -18.84 7.10 -11.69
CA ALA A 215 -18.13 7.87 -10.68
C ALA A 215 -16.66 8.13 -11.09
N LEU A 216 -15.97 7.16 -11.66
CA LEU A 216 -14.61 7.32 -12.22
C LEU A 216 -14.60 8.32 -13.39
N LYS A 217 -15.58 8.25 -14.31
CA LYS A 217 -15.73 9.22 -15.41
C LYS A 217 -15.87 10.66 -14.94
N LYS A 218 -16.56 10.85 -13.81
CA LYS A 218 -16.77 12.16 -13.19
C LYS A 218 -15.66 12.55 -12.19
N GLU A 219 -14.64 11.72 -12.05
CA GLU A 219 -13.57 11.87 -11.05
C GLU A 219 -14.10 12.00 -9.59
N GLN A 220 -15.22 11.35 -9.30
CA GLN A 220 -15.86 11.32 -7.97
C GLN A 220 -15.40 10.15 -7.10
N PHE A 221 -14.65 9.21 -7.67
CA PHE A 221 -14.05 8.09 -6.93
C PHE A 221 -12.54 8.00 -7.23
N PRO A 222 -11.69 7.80 -6.20
CA PRO A 222 -12.02 7.98 -4.77
C PRO A 222 -12.49 9.42 -4.48
N LYS A 223 -13.13 9.63 -3.33
CA LYS A 223 -13.65 10.97 -2.90
C LYS A 223 -12.53 11.98 -2.70
N ARG A 224 -11.41 11.95 -3.21
CA ARG A 224 -10.27 12.89 -3.16
C ARG A 224 -10.25 13.83 -1.94
N ASN A 225 -10.82 13.37 -0.81
CA ASN A 225 -10.73 14.00 0.49
C ASN A 225 -9.40 13.60 1.12
N PHE A 226 -8.75 14.55 1.76
CA PHE A 226 -7.46 14.32 2.40
C PHE A 226 -7.54 14.81 3.84
N SER A 227 -6.96 14.03 4.76
CA SER A 227 -6.81 14.43 6.15
C SER A 227 -6.03 15.74 6.26
N GLU A 228 -6.39 16.58 7.21
CA GLU A 228 -5.91 17.96 7.29
C GLU A 228 -4.40 18.09 7.51
N HIS A 229 -3.78 17.06 8.09
CA HIS A 229 -2.33 17.01 8.34
C HIS A 229 -1.48 16.74 7.09
N ILE A 230 -2.07 16.34 5.95
CA ILE A 230 -1.33 15.95 4.75
C ILE A 230 -0.87 17.18 3.97
N PRO A 231 0.44 17.33 3.67
CA PRO A 231 0.95 18.48 2.91
C PRO A 231 0.37 18.60 1.50
N ASN A 232 0.11 19.84 1.07
CA ASN A 232 -0.46 20.12 -0.26
C ASN A 232 0.42 19.62 -1.41
N SER A 233 1.74 19.61 -1.24
CA SER A 233 2.69 19.04 -2.22
C SER A 233 2.47 17.55 -2.43
N VAL A 234 2.24 16.80 -1.35
CA VAL A 234 1.93 15.36 -1.40
C VAL A 234 0.54 15.11 -2.02
N ILE A 235 -0.47 15.91 -1.64
CA ILE A 235 -1.81 15.84 -2.23
C ILE A 235 -1.77 16.04 -3.76
N LYS A 236 -0.94 16.97 -4.26
CA LYS A 236 -0.76 17.18 -5.71
C LYS A 236 -0.21 15.95 -6.42
N ILE A 237 0.72 15.23 -5.78
CA ILE A 237 1.29 13.99 -6.32
C ILE A 237 0.21 12.91 -6.44
N VAL A 238 -0.58 12.67 -5.38
CA VAL A 238 -1.70 11.72 -5.43
C VAL A 238 -2.69 12.12 -6.52
N LYS A 239 -3.15 13.38 -6.53
CA LYS A 239 -4.11 13.85 -7.54
C LYS A 239 -3.61 13.67 -8.97
N LYS A 240 -2.31 13.81 -9.22
CA LYS A 240 -1.71 13.56 -10.52
C LYS A 240 -1.72 12.06 -10.86
N SER A 241 -1.31 11.18 -9.94
CA SER A 241 -1.22 9.74 -10.20
C SER A 241 -2.57 9.08 -10.51
N ILE A 242 -3.67 9.60 -9.93
CA ILE A 242 -5.04 9.07 -10.11
C ILE A 242 -5.91 9.89 -11.08
N LYS A 243 -5.31 10.63 -12.01
CA LYS A 243 -6.06 11.34 -13.06
C LYS A 243 -6.83 10.35 -13.93
N LYS A 244 -8.05 10.73 -14.37
CA LYS A 244 -8.82 9.97 -15.34
C LYS A 244 -8.06 9.85 -16.65
N ASP A 245 -7.61 10.99 -17.17
CA ASP A 245 -6.79 11.03 -18.37
C ASP A 245 -5.41 10.42 -18.11
N ARG A 246 -5.11 9.34 -18.81
CA ARG A 246 -3.87 8.57 -18.72
C ARG A 246 -2.63 9.40 -19.05
N GLY A 247 -2.72 10.27 -20.08
CA GLY A 247 -1.63 11.17 -20.50
C GLY A 247 -1.26 12.20 -19.45
N SER A 248 -2.20 12.53 -18.55
CA SER A 248 -1.98 13.48 -17.45
C SER A 248 -1.40 12.84 -16.17
N ARG A 249 -1.25 11.51 -16.12
CA ARG A 249 -0.60 10.79 -14.99
C ARG A 249 0.92 10.89 -15.06
N TYR A 250 1.60 10.27 -14.10
CA TYR A 250 3.02 9.92 -14.27
C TYR A 250 3.14 8.87 -15.36
N GLN A 251 4.11 9.05 -16.26
CA GLN A 251 4.27 8.18 -17.43
C GLN A 251 5.18 6.98 -17.17
N ASN A 252 5.90 6.98 -16.05
CA ASN A 252 6.77 5.88 -15.61
C ASN A 252 6.97 5.92 -14.08
N CYS A 253 7.47 4.83 -13.52
CA CYS A 253 7.75 4.69 -12.08
C CYS A 253 8.79 5.69 -11.60
N ARG A 254 9.83 5.97 -12.41
CA ARG A 254 10.90 6.90 -12.06
C ARG A 254 10.36 8.30 -11.80
N ASP A 255 9.53 8.84 -12.68
CA ASP A 255 8.97 10.19 -12.53
C ASP A 255 8.07 10.29 -11.30
N PHE A 256 7.27 9.25 -11.03
CA PHE A 256 6.44 9.20 -9.83
C PHE A 256 7.29 9.17 -8.56
N ARG A 257 8.29 8.30 -8.51
CA ARG A 257 9.22 8.19 -7.38
C ARG A 257 10.03 9.48 -7.16
N GLN A 258 10.55 10.09 -8.23
CA GLN A 258 11.26 11.37 -8.12
C GLN A 258 10.37 12.50 -7.58
N ALA A 259 9.09 12.54 -7.94
CA ALA A 259 8.15 13.52 -7.38
C ALA A 259 7.99 13.35 -5.87
N LEU A 260 7.92 12.10 -5.36
CA LEU A 260 7.88 11.81 -3.93
C LEU A 260 9.19 12.19 -3.24
N GLN A 261 10.34 11.83 -3.81
CA GLN A 261 11.68 12.11 -3.25
C GLN A 261 12.01 13.61 -3.18
N LYS A 262 11.38 14.44 -4.02
CA LYS A 262 11.54 15.90 -3.99
C LYS A 262 10.79 16.58 -2.84
N ILE A 263 9.95 15.85 -2.09
CA ILE A 263 9.27 16.41 -0.92
C ILE A 263 10.32 16.59 0.19
N PRO A 264 10.54 17.82 0.68
CA PRO A 264 11.53 18.08 1.72
C PRO A 264 10.97 17.68 3.10
N LEU A 265 10.95 16.37 3.39
CA LEU A 265 10.41 15.86 4.64
C LEU A 265 11.18 16.36 5.85
N ALA A 266 10.43 16.84 6.86
CA ALA A 266 10.94 17.37 8.12
C ALA A 266 10.41 16.54 9.30
N ILE A 267 9.45 17.04 10.10
CA ILE A 267 8.97 16.30 11.28
C ILE A 267 8.09 15.13 10.85
N GLU A 268 8.44 13.91 11.27
CA GLU A 268 7.58 12.74 11.15
C GLU A 268 6.58 12.71 12.30
N TRP A 269 5.37 13.17 12.03
CA TRP A 269 4.29 13.27 13.00
C TRP A 269 3.50 11.97 13.14
N LYS A 270 3.13 11.62 14.39
CA LYS A 270 2.21 10.52 14.73
C LYS A 270 1.22 10.99 15.81
N PRO A 271 -0.08 10.69 15.67
CA PRO A 271 -1.06 11.02 16.69
C PRO A 271 -0.87 10.17 17.95
N LYS A 272 -1.02 10.80 19.11
CA LYS A 272 -1.23 10.13 20.41
C LYS A 272 -2.70 10.19 20.80
N SER A 273 -3.38 11.26 20.40
CA SER A 273 -4.81 11.45 20.45
C SER A 273 -5.24 12.46 19.38
N ASP A 274 -6.53 12.71 19.26
CA ASP A 274 -7.07 13.70 18.31
C ASP A 274 -6.45 15.09 18.46
N ASN A 275 -6.07 15.45 19.70
CA ASN A 275 -5.58 16.76 20.06
C ASN A 275 -4.10 16.78 20.50
N HIS A 276 -3.40 15.64 20.39
CA HIS A 276 -1.99 15.54 20.78
C HIS A 276 -1.22 14.70 19.76
N TRP A 277 -0.19 15.30 19.14
CA TRP A 277 0.71 14.63 18.23
C TRP A 277 2.15 14.76 18.68
N GLU A 278 2.92 13.71 18.47
CA GLU A 278 4.35 13.67 18.70
C GLU A 278 5.09 13.42 17.40
N GLY A 279 6.28 13.96 17.28
CA GLY A 279 7.09 13.79 16.09
C GLY A 279 8.58 13.82 16.36
N THR A 280 9.34 13.38 15.38
CA THR A 280 10.81 13.37 15.41
C THR A 280 11.37 13.94 14.11
N TYR A 281 12.48 14.63 14.21
CA TYR A 281 13.27 15.04 13.07
C TYR A 281 14.74 15.13 13.46
N LYS A 282 15.60 14.38 12.75
CA LYS A 282 17.02 14.19 13.14
C LYS A 282 17.09 13.68 14.60
N ASN A 283 17.72 14.43 15.48
CA ASN A 283 17.89 14.07 16.90
C ASN A 283 16.89 14.80 17.83
N ASP A 284 16.00 15.62 17.28
CA ASP A 284 15.04 16.40 18.04
C ASP A 284 13.68 15.71 18.15
N THR A 285 13.03 15.88 19.30
CA THR A 285 11.64 15.48 19.53
C THR A 285 10.74 16.70 19.50
N TYR A 286 9.53 16.48 18.96
CA TYR A 286 8.52 17.54 18.86
C TYR A 286 7.21 17.05 19.42
N SER A 287 6.43 17.96 19.99
CA SER A 287 5.05 17.70 20.36
C SER A 287 4.18 18.91 20.06
N ILE A 288 2.94 18.67 19.69
CA ILE A 288 1.91 19.67 19.52
C ILE A 288 0.64 19.21 20.21
N GLU A 289 0.04 20.09 21.02
CA GLU A 289 -1.15 19.79 21.79
C GLU A 289 -2.16 20.92 21.67
N LEU A 290 -3.42 20.57 21.40
CA LEU A 290 -4.57 21.47 21.43
C LEU A 290 -5.32 21.24 22.74
N SER A 291 -5.34 22.24 23.62
CA SER A 291 -6.00 22.19 24.92
C SER A 291 -7.09 23.23 25.04
N GLU A 292 -8.17 22.92 25.77
CA GLU A 292 -9.23 23.84 26.12
C GLU A 292 -8.98 24.41 27.54
N LYS A 293 -9.06 25.72 27.70
CA LYS A 293 -8.98 26.40 28.99
C LYS A 293 -10.18 27.36 29.13
N ARG A 294 -10.38 27.88 30.33
CA ARG A 294 -11.51 28.79 30.64
C ARG A 294 -11.64 29.99 29.69
N THR A 295 -10.56 30.42 29.07
CA THR A 295 -10.50 31.60 28.18
C THR A 295 -10.49 31.28 26.70
N GLY A 296 -10.48 30.01 26.30
CA GLY A 296 -10.46 29.56 24.90
C GLY A 296 -9.53 28.36 24.67
N TYR A 297 -9.19 28.12 23.41
CA TYR A 297 -8.33 27.03 22.96
C TYR A 297 -6.89 27.51 22.81
N PHE A 298 -5.94 26.64 23.14
CA PHE A 298 -4.51 26.89 23.14
C PHE A 298 -3.79 25.81 22.39
N ILE A 299 -2.85 26.17 21.51
CA ILE A 299 -1.96 25.26 20.83
C ILE A 299 -0.57 25.44 21.42
N ASP A 300 -0.04 24.39 22.02
CA ASP A 300 1.31 24.32 22.56
C ASP A 300 2.20 23.49 21.65
N PHE A 301 3.12 24.13 20.92
CA PHE A 301 4.15 23.47 20.14
C PHE A 301 5.46 23.47 20.92
N LYS A 302 6.07 22.28 21.07
CA LYS A 302 7.31 22.10 21.81
C LYS A 302 8.37 21.42 20.97
N LYS A 303 9.63 21.81 21.17
CA LYS A 303 10.82 21.13 20.69
C LYS A 303 11.66 20.73 21.91
N ASN A 304 12.00 19.45 22.05
CA ASN A 304 12.76 18.91 23.19
C ASN A 304 12.17 19.39 24.54
N ASN A 305 10.84 19.30 24.68
CA ASN A 305 10.04 19.74 25.83
C ASN A 305 10.08 21.26 26.10
N ARG A 306 10.68 22.07 25.24
CA ARG A 306 10.68 23.55 25.36
C ARG A 306 9.68 24.17 24.41
N LYS A 307 8.87 25.09 24.92
CA LYS A 307 7.85 25.80 24.10
C LYS A 307 8.52 26.62 23.00
N VAL A 308 7.98 26.55 21.80
CA VAL A 308 8.37 27.34 20.63
C VAL A 308 7.28 28.38 20.39
N SER A 309 7.60 29.64 20.68
CA SER A 309 6.59 30.72 20.79
C SER A 309 5.94 31.08 19.46
N ASP A 310 6.71 31.08 18.38
CA ASP A 310 6.26 31.43 17.02
C ASP A 310 5.39 30.35 16.35
N ARG A 311 5.43 29.14 16.90
CA ARG A 311 4.59 28.01 16.48
C ARG A 311 3.47 27.67 17.48
N SER A 312 3.38 28.41 18.59
CA SER A 312 2.35 28.24 19.62
C SER A 312 1.31 29.34 19.52
N CYS A 313 0.03 28.96 19.48
CA CYS A 313 -1.08 29.88 19.41
C CYS A 313 -1.82 29.93 20.77
N VAL A 314 -2.21 31.11 21.19
CA VAL A 314 -2.90 31.31 22.46
C VAL A 314 -4.27 31.96 22.23
N GLN A 315 -5.27 31.53 22.99
CA GLN A 315 -6.58 32.14 23.11
C GLN A 315 -7.39 32.26 21.81
N ILE A 316 -7.53 31.09 21.11
CA ILE A 316 -8.46 30.94 19.98
C ILE A 316 -9.86 30.70 20.57
N LYS A 317 -10.87 31.44 20.16
CA LYS A 317 -12.22 31.31 20.73
C LYS A 317 -13.04 30.17 20.11
N ASP A 318 -12.85 29.90 18.84
CA ASP A 318 -13.60 28.87 18.07
C ASP A 318 -12.79 27.59 17.93
N ILE A 319 -13.39 26.45 18.26
CA ILE A 319 -12.75 25.13 18.20
C ILE A 319 -12.38 24.73 16.76
N ASN A 320 -13.18 25.09 15.76
CA ASN A 320 -12.91 24.73 14.37
C ASN A 320 -11.72 25.51 13.83
N VAL A 321 -11.63 26.80 14.23
CA VAL A 321 -10.46 27.63 13.92
C VAL A 321 -9.21 27.07 14.60
N ALA A 322 -9.32 26.65 15.87
CA ALA A 322 -8.22 26.07 16.62
C ALA A 322 -7.74 24.75 16.00
N LYS A 323 -8.65 23.86 15.61
CA LYS A 323 -8.32 22.61 14.91
C LYS A 323 -7.67 22.87 13.54
N THR A 324 -8.19 23.82 12.78
CA THR A 324 -7.61 24.20 11.49
C THR A 324 -6.17 24.70 11.65
N GLU A 325 -5.90 25.55 12.65
CA GLU A 325 -4.54 26.03 12.91
C GLU A 325 -3.63 24.93 13.46
N PHE A 326 -4.14 24.04 14.31
CA PHE A 326 -3.42 22.86 14.81
C PHE A 326 -2.92 21.96 13.67
N PHE A 327 -3.82 21.56 12.77
CA PHE A 327 -3.44 20.73 11.62
C PHE A 327 -2.62 21.48 10.59
N LYS A 328 -2.79 22.78 10.45
CA LYS A 328 -1.93 23.60 9.59
C LYS A 328 -0.48 23.57 10.06
N ILE A 329 -0.22 23.71 11.36
CA ILE A 329 1.12 23.63 11.93
C ILE A 329 1.73 22.25 11.67
N ILE A 330 0.99 21.15 11.93
CA ILE A 330 1.44 19.78 11.63
C ILE A 330 1.79 19.65 10.14
N LYS A 331 0.91 20.10 9.27
CA LYS A 331 1.05 20.03 7.80
C LYS A 331 2.28 20.79 7.29
N GLU A 332 2.49 21.99 7.77
CA GLU A 332 3.65 22.81 7.41
C GLU A 332 4.94 22.19 7.92
N THR A 333 4.98 21.81 9.21
CA THR A 333 6.18 21.26 9.85
C THR A 333 6.49 19.80 9.45
N THR A 334 5.59 19.13 8.73
CA THR A 334 5.89 17.84 8.06
C THR A 334 6.92 18.02 6.94
N ILE A 335 6.99 19.20 6.31
CA ILE A 335 7.85 19.44 5.15
C ILE A 335 8.84 20.60 5.35
N GLU A 336 8.64 21.45 6.37
CA GLU A 336 9.51 22.60 6.64
C GLU A 336 9.44 22.96 8.12
N ILE A 337 10.61 23.23 8.75
CA ILE A 337 10.72 23.61 10.17
C ILE A 337 11.16 25.08 10.29
#